data_6f146b7826842976b400c7f58931e1f3
#
_entry.id   6f146b7826842976b400c7f58931e1f3
#
_cell.length_a   1.000
_cell.length_b   1.000
_cell.length_c   1.000
_cell.angle_alpha   90.00
_cell.angle_beta   90.00
_cell.angle_gamma   90.00
#
_symmetry.space_group_name_H-M   'P 1'
#
loop_
_entity.id
_entity.type
_entity.pdbx_description
1 polymer ?
#
loop_
_entity_poly.entity_id
_entity_poly.type
_entity_poly.pdbx_seq_one_letter_code
_entity_poly.pdbx_strand_id
1 'polypeptide(L)'
;MKFGFIAKHRGIWPVDVQCEALGVSRSGFYAWCIRPASVRACTDAAILQTMRTCFAASDSTYGARRLLTDVQAAGHLCGRQRVARLMRNAALCARPKRRAKPGDLGERALHLIAGNILDRDFTAAAPNQKWVADFTYIWTQEGWLFVAVVLDLYSRRVVGWAMQATMTAQLVTDAMLMAIWRRGPSASLLHHSDQGSQYSSEQFQRVLTELGVSCSMSRAGNVWDNAVMESFFSTMKIERCHRSQYHTRDQARADIFDYIERFYNLTRRHSALGNQSPIDFERMKAVA
;
A
#
# COMPACT_ATOMS: atom_id res chain seq x y z
N MET A 1 11.96 32.76 -19.78
CA MET A 1 12.26 33.43 -18.50
C MET A 1 12.06 34.96 -18.56
N LYS A 2 12.62 35.70 -19.52
CA LYS A 2 12.55 37.18 -19.54
C LYS A 2 11.13 37.74 -19.54
N PHE A 3 10.22 37.28 -20.42
CA PHE A 3 8.82 37.74 -20.46
C PHE A 3 8.03 37.44 -19.19
N GLY A 4 8.28 36.28 -18.54
CA GLY A 4 7.65 35.95 -17.26
C GLY A 4 8.11 36.89 -16.13
N PHE A 5 9.35 37.34 -16.14
CA PHE A 5 9.85 38.36 -15.22
C PHE A 5 9.12 39.69 -15.43
N ILE A 6 9.03 40.16 -16.67
CA ILE A 6 8.35 41.43 -16.99
C ILE A 6 6.87 41.35 -16.56
N ALA A 7 6.16 40.24 -16.86
CA ALA A 7 4.77 40.06 -16.47
C ALA A 7 4.55 40.14 -14.95
N LYS A 8 5.48 39.56 -14.17
CA LYS A 8 5.42 39.59 -12.70
C LYS A 8 5.67 40.98 -12.10
N HIS A 9 6.50 41.80 -12.76
CA HIS A 9 6.94 43.09 -12.22
C HIS A 9 6.31 44.28 -12.94
N ARG A 10 5.37 44.11 -13.85
CA ARG A 10 4.72 45.17 -14.64
C ARG A 10 3.99 46.23 -13.81
N GLY A 11 3.64 45.92 -12.56
CA GLY A 11 3.04 46.87 -11.62
C GLY A 11 4.06 47.74 -10.87
N ILE A 12 5.36 47.41 -10.96
CA ILE A 12 6.44 48.10 -10.25
C ILE A 12 7.19 49.02 -11.21
N TRP A 13 7.51 48.55 -12.42
CA TRP A 13 8.23 49.30 -13.45
C TRP A 13 7.50 49.26 -14.78
N PRO A 14 7.63 50.33 -15.61
CA PRO A 14 7.07 50.38 -16.97
C PRO A 14 7.62 49.24 -17.84
N VAL A 15 6.73 48.65 -18.67
CA VAL A 15 7.05 47.46 -19.50
C VAL A 15 8.17 47.77 -20.51
N ASP A 16 8.20 49.00 -21.05
CA ASP A 16 9.23 49.46 -22.01
C ASP A 16 10.63 49.45 -21.39
N VAL A 17 10.78 50.03 -20.20
CA VAL A 17 12.06 50.05 -19.46
C VAL A 17 12.52 48.60 -19.14
N GLN A 18 11.60 47.73 -18.75
CA GLN A 18 11.96 46.33 -18.48
C GLN A 18 12.37 45.58 -19.76
N CYS A 19 11.66 45.85 -20.89
CA CYS A 19 12.00 45.25 -22.17
C CYS A 19 13.36 45.68 -22.66
N GLU A 20 13.69 46.97 -22.55
CA GLU A 20 14.99 47.54 -22.91
C GLU A 20 16.10 46.93 -22.06
N ALA A 21 15.97 46.95 -20.73
CA ALA A 21 16.95 46.40 -19.79
C ALA A 21 17.19 44.88 -19.98
N LEU A 22 16.18 44.13 -20.40
CA LEU A 22 16.28 42.69 -20.65
C LEU A 22 16.59 42.31 -22.10
N GLY A 23 16.72 43.31 -23.01
CA GLY A 23 17.03 43.09 -24.43
C GLY A 23 15.95 42.26 -25.13
N VAL A 24 14.67 42.61 -24.96
CA VAL A 24 13.52 41.96 -25.62
C VAL A 24 12.58 43.02 -26.20
N SER A 25 11.85 42.69 -27.28
CA SER A 25 10.92 43.63 -27.90
C SER A 25 9.61 43.74 -27.12
N ARG A 26 9.04 44.96 -27.05
CA ARG A 26 7.70 45.18 -26.46
C ARG A 26 6.63 44.39 -27.18
N SER A 27 6.65 44.38 -28.51
CA SER A 27 5.71 43.61 -29.34
C SER A 27 5.81 42.12 -29.05
N GLY A 28 7.03 41.59 -28.87
CA GLY A 28 7.26 40.20 -28.47
C GLY A 28 6.69 39.88 -27.08
N PHE A 29 6.80 40.82 -26.14
CA PHE A 29 6.19 40.66 -24.83
C PHE A 29 4.67 40.60 -24.87
N TYR A 30 4.01 41.55 -25.57
CA TYR A 30 2.57 41.54 -25.67
C TYR A 30 2.05 40.34 -26.48
N ALA A 31 2.70 39.97 -27.59
CA ALA A 31 2.39 38.74 -28.31
C ALA A 31 2.52 37.48 -27.42
N TRP A 32 3.51 37.45 -26.52
CA TRP A 32 3.65 36.37 -25.56
C TRP A 32 2.50 36.37 -24.53
N CYS A 33 2.05 37.55 -24.06
CA CYS A 33 0.94 37.66 -23.09
C CYS A 33 -0.39 37.16 -23.64
N ILE A 34 -0.67 37.37 -24.92
CA ILE A 34 -1.94 36.94 -25.57
C ILE A 34 -1.84 35.56 -26.22
N ARG A 35 -0.63 34.96 -26.23
CA ARG A 35 -0.46 33.66 -26.86
C ARG A 35 -1.30 32.59 -26.14
N PRO A 36 -2.17 31.86 -26.86
CA PRO A 36 -2.94 30.77 -26.28
C PRO A 36 -2.02 29.66 -25.76
N ALA A 37 -2.51 28.94 -24.77
CA ALA A 37 -1.79 27.79 -24.25
C ALA A 37 -1.47 26.78 -25.37
N SER A 38 -0.27 26.24 -25.39
CA SER A 38 0.10 25.23 -26.39
C SER A 38 -0.76 23.97 -26.24
N VAL A 39 -0.96 23.21 -27.31
CA VAL A 39 -1.66 21.90 -27.27
C VAL A 39 -1.08 20.99 -26.18
N ARG A 40 0.25 21.03 -26.01
CA ARG A 40 0.92 20.29 -24.96
C ARG A 40 0.55 20.79 -23.55
N ALA A 41 0.40 22.09 -23.34
CA ALA A 41 -0.01 22.66 -22.06
C ALA A 41 -1.46 22.30 -21.73
N CYS A 42 -2.36 22.35 -22.73
CA CYS A 42 -3.75 21.91 -22.55
C CYS A 42 -3.84 20.42 -22.21
N THR A 43 -3.09 19.57 -22.91
CA THR A 43 -3.03 18.13 -22.62
C THR A 43 -2.36 17.86 -21.26
N ASP A 44 -1.35 18.62 -20.86
CA ASP A 44 -0.73 18.51 -19.53
C ASP A 44 -1.73 18.87 -18.42
N ALA A 45 -2.57 19.89 -18.63
CA ALA A 45 -3.61 20.30 -17.69
C ALA A 45 -4.69 19.20 -17.53
N ALA A 46 -5.15 18.59 -18.61
CA ALA A 46 -6.10 17.49 -18.57
C ALA A 46 -5.53 16.27 -17.83
N ILE A 47 -4.29 15.86 -18.17
CA ILE A 47 -3.58 14.78 -17.46
C ILE A 47 -3.44 15.10 -15.97
N LEU A 48 -3.07 16.33 -15.62
CA LEU A 48 -2.89 16.75 -14.24
C LEU A 48 -4.19 16.69 -13.45
N GLN A 49 -5.31 17.03 -14.04
CA GLN A 49 -6.63 16.91 -13.41
C GLN A 49 -6.95 15.46 -13.08
N THR A 50 -6.79 14.54 -14.03
CA THR A 50 -6.95 13.09 -13.81
C THR A 50 -5.99 12.59 -12.74
N MET A 51 -4.72 13.02 -12.77
CA MET A 51 -3.74 12.64 -11.76
C MET A 51 -4.14 13.07 -10.34
N ARG A 52 -4.70 14.27 -10.16
CA ARG A 52 -5.17 14.75 -8.85
C ARG A 52 -6.31 13.90 -8.31
N THR A 53 -7.27 13.55 -9.16
CA THR A 53 -8.40 12.67 -8.80
C THR A 53 -7.88 11.28 -8.37
N CYS A 54 -7.04 10.65 -9.18
CA CYS A 54 -6.47 9.32 -8.87
C CYS A 54 -5.55 9.35 -7.65
N PHE A 55 -4.77 10.43 -7.47
CA PHE A 55 -3.91 10.61 -6.32
C PHE A 55 -4.72 10.74 -5.02
N ALA A 56 -5.81 11.50 -5.03
CA ALA A 56 -6.72 11.61 -3.89
C ALA A 56 -7.42 10.27 -3.61
N ALA A 57 -7.93 9.59 -4.63
CA ALA A 57 -8.57 8.28 -4.50
C ALA A 57 -7.63 7.19 -3.94
N SER A 58 -6.32 7.35 -4.13
CA SER A 58 -5.30 6.47 -3.56
C SER A 58 -4.80 6.91 -2.18
N ASP A 59 -5.51 7.76 -1.48
CA ASP A 59 -5.08 8.38 -0.21
C ASP A 59 -3.67 9.01 -0.31
N SER A 60 -3.34 9.58 -1.46
CA SER A 60 -2.03 10.18 -1.77
C SER A 60 -0.84 9.20 -1.62
N THR A 61 -1.05 7.91 -1.85
CA THR A 61 0.00 6.88 -1.73
C THR A 61 0.67 6.55 -3.06
N TYR A 62 0.00 6.85 -4.19
CA TYR A 62 0.49 6.46 -5.50
C TYR A 62 1.62 7.37 -6.01
N GLY A 63 2.75 6.75 -6.36
CA GLY A 63 3.82 7.39 -7.12
C GLY A 63 3.59 7.30 -8.64
N ALA A 64 4.48 7.91 -9.42
CA ALA A 64 4.37 8.02 -10.87
C ALA A 64 4.11 6.71 -11.63
N ARG A 65 4.56 5.56 -11.11
CA ARG A 65 4.32 4.26 -11.75
C ARG A 65 2.86 3.83 -11.66
N ARG A 66 2.24 3.92 -10.47
CA ARG A 66 0.85 3.54 -10.27
C ARG A 66 -0.10 4.56 -10.90
N LEU A 67 0.18 5.86 -10.74
CA LEU A 67 -0.59 6.92 -11.39
C LEU A 67 -0.55 6.83 -12.91
N LEU A 68 0.55 6.40 -13.53
CA LEU A 68 0.61 6.18 -14.97
C LEU A 68 -0.46 5.18 -15.42
N THR A 69 -0.63 4.08 -14.70
CA THR A 69 -1.65 3.07 -15.03
C THR A 69 -3.05 3.66 -15.00
N ASP A 70 -3.36 4.48 -13.97
CA ASP A 70 -4.67 5.12 -13.85
C ASP A 70 -4.92 6.17 -14.93
N VAL A 71 -3.90 6.98 -15.23
CA VAL A 71 -3.94 8.01 -16.27
C VAL A 71 -4.13 7.37 -17.66
N GLN A 72 -3.47 6.25 -17.93
CA GLN A 72 -3.65 5.50 -19.18
C GLN A 72 -5.03 4.84 -19.27
N ALA A 73 -5.54 4.30 -18.16
CA ALA A 73 -6.90 3.76 -18.09
C ALA A 73 -7.97 4.81 -18.33
N ALA A 74 -7.70 6.08 -17.98
CA ALA A 74 -8.56 7.23 -18.29
C ALA A 74 -8.41 7.74 -19.75
N GLY A 75 -7.67 7.04 -20.61
CA GLY A 75 -7.51 7.36 -22.02
C GLY A 75 -6.39 8.34 -22.38
N HIS A 76 -5.56 8.75 -21.43
CA HIS A 76 -4.45 9.68 -21.74
C HIS A 76 -3.20 8.92 -22.18
N LEU A 77 -2.77 9.12 -23.41
CA LEU A 77 -1.50 8.57 -23.92
C LEU A 77 -0.31 9.39 -23.41
N CYS A 78 0.38 8.87 -22.40
CA CYS A 78 1.58 9.53 -21.87
C CYS A 78 2.56 8.50 -21.26
N GLY A 79 3.82 8.90 -21.17
CA GLY A 79 4.87 8.09 -20.56
C GLY A 79 5.15 8.47 -19.09
N ARG A 80 5.82 7.58 -18.37
CA ARG A 80 6.15 7.75 -16.94
C ARG A 80 6.88 9.07 -16.62
N GLN A 81 7.80 9.50 -17.49
CA GLN A 81 8.54 10.73 -17.26
C GLN A 81 7.66 11.97 -17.30
N ARG A 82 6.63 11.99 -18.18
CA ARG A 82 5.64 13.07 -18.24
C ARG A 82 4.83 13.13 -16.96
N VAL A 83 4.34 11.98 -16.47
CA VAL A 83 3.62 11.87 -15.19
C VAL A 83 4.51 12.33 -14.03
N ALA A 84 5.75 11.85 -13.94
CA ALA A 84 6.68 12.23 -12.88
C ALA A 84 7.01 13.74 -12.88
N ARG A 85 7.13 14.36 -14.07
CA ARG A 85 7.32 15.81 -14.20
C ARG A 85 6.08 16.58 -13.71
N LEU A 86 4.89 16.17 -14.12
CA LEU A 86 3.64 16.80 -13.69
C LEU A 86 3.41 16.66 -12.20
N MET A 87 3.71 15.50 -11.60
CA MET A 87 3.67 15.31 -10.14
C MET A 87 4.56 16.32 -9.41
N ARG A 88 5.84 16.46 -9.86
CA ARG A 88 6.77 17.42 -9.24
C ARG A 88 6.28 18.87 -9.34
N ASN A 89 5.80 19.25 -10.52
CA ASN A 89 5.32 20.63 -10.76
C ASN A 89 4.04 20.94 -9.94
N ALA A 90 3.24 19.95 -9.64
CA ALA A 90 2.01 20.08 -8.85
C ALA A 90 2.19 19.74 -7.37
N ALA A 91 3.43 19.51 -6.91
CA ALA A 91 3.78 19.10 -5.54
C ALA A 91 3.02 17.83 -5.07
N LEU A 92 2.68 16.92 -5.99
CA LEU A 92 2.08 15.63 -5.67
C LEU A 92 3.18 14.66 -5.25
N CYS A 93 3.39 14.52 -3.95
CA CYS A 93 4.44 13.68 -3.38
C CYS A 93 3.84 12.42 -2.77
N ALA A 94 4.10 11.25 -3.40
CA ALA A 94 3.86 9.96 -2.77
C ALA A 94 4.78 9.78 -1.55
N ARG A 95 4.33 9.03 -0.56
CA ARG A 95 5.08 8.86 0.67
C ARG A 95 6.32 8.00 0.49
N PRO A 96 7.46 8.40 1.05
CA PRO A 96 8.67 7.58 1.03
C PRO A 96 8.49 6.34 1.91
N LYS A 97 8.94 5.19 1.42
CA LYS A 97 9.05 3.96 2.21
C LYS A 97 10.21 4.14 3.20
N ARG A 98 9.93 4.27 4.50
CA ARG A 98 10.98 4.25 5.54
C ARG A 98 11.46 2.81 5.71
N ARG A 99 12.78 2.61 5.78
CA ARG A 99 13.37 1.34 6.20
C ARG A 99 13.23 1.23 7.72
N ALA A 100 12.47 0.25 8.19
CA ALA A 100 12.42 -0.12 9.60
C ALA A 100 13.56 -1.11 9.91
N LYS A 101 14.16 -1.00 11.12
CA LYS A 101 15.08 -2.01 11.64
C LYS A 101 14.26 -3.08 12.38
N PRO A 102 14.62 -4.37 12.32
CA PRO A 102 13.94 -5.43 13.06
C PRO A 102 14.13 -5.26 14.56
N GLY A 103 13.11 -5.59 15.33
CA GLY A 103 13.12 -5.67 16.78
C GLY A 103 12.82 -7.08 17.29
N ASP A 104 13.00 -7.30 18.49
CA ASP A 104 13.39 -8.30 19.43
C ASP A 104 12.61 -9.64 19.56
N LEU A 105 13.26 -10.61 20.27
CA LEU A 105 12.94 -12.04 20.33
C LEU A 105 12.54 -12.45 21.76
N GLY A 106 11.26 -12.77 21.99
CA GLY A 106 10.78 -13.36 23.26
C GLY A 106 10.99 -14.87 23.38
N GLU A 107 10.78 -15.45 24.57
CA GLU A 107 10.87 -16.91 24.85
C GLU A 107 9.80 -17.70 24.08
N ARG A 108 10.19 -18.88 23.57
CA ARG A 108 9.39 -19.71 22.65
C ARG A 108 9.19 -21.13 23.19
N ALA A 109 8.00 -21.70 22.94
CA ALA A 109 7.72 -23.12 23.22
C ALA A 109 8.31 -24.00 22.10
N LEU A 110 9.53 -24.49 22.29
CA LEU A 110 10.31 -25.20 21.26
C LEU A 110 9.66 -26.48 20.71
N HIS A 111 8.84 -27.15 21.52
CA HIS A 111 8.22 -28.45 21.16
C HIS A 111 7.03 -28.36 20.22
N LEU A 112 6.49 -27.17 20.00
CA LEU A 112 5.35 -26.92 19.08
C LEU A 112 5.76 -26.17 17.82
N ILE A 113 7.06 -26.12 17.51
CA ILE A 113 7.58 -25.44 16.32
C ILE A 113 7.50 -26.39 15.13
N ALA A 114 6.67 -26.03 14.14
CA ALA A 114 6.59 -26.73 12.87
C ALA A 114 7.81 -26.44 11.98
N GLY A 115 8.16 -27.39 11.11
CA GLY A 115 9.20 -27.19 10.11
C GLY A 115 8.83 -26.10 9.09
N ASN A 116 9.83 -25.49 8.46
CA ASN A 116 9.58 -24.51 7.38
C ASN A 116 9.30 -25.24 6.06
N ILE A 117 8.01 -25.46 5.78
CA ILE A 117 7.54 -26.09 4.53
C ILE A 117 7.45 -25.06 3.39
N LEU A 118 7.17 -23.80 3.71
CA LEU A 118 7.03 -22.73 2.71
C LEU A 118 8.36 -22.46 1.99
N ASP A 119 9.46 -22.51 2.72
CA ASP A 119 10.86 -22.32 2.25
C ASP A 119 11.02 -21.16 1.25
N ARG A 120 10.39 -20.02 1.54
CA ARG A 120 10.38 -18.79 0.71
C ARG A 120 9.73 -18.93 -0.67
N ASP A 121 9.05 -20.02 -0.94
CA ASP A 121 8.21 -20.12 -2.14
C ASP A 121 6.89 -19.37 -1.93
N PHE A 122 6.95 -18.04 -2.12
CA PHE A 122 5.81 -17.13 -1.99
C PHE A 122 4.90 -17.11 -3.23
N THR A 123 4.99 -18.12 -4.08
CA THR A 123 4.10 -18.32 -5.22
C THR A 123 3.02 -19.34 -4.90
N ALA A 124 1.83 -19.14 -5.44
CA ALA A 124 0.73 -20.09 -5.37
C ALA A 124 0.03 -20.15 -6.74
N ALA A 125 -0.37 -21.34 -7.17
CA ALA A 125 -1.02 -21.53 -8.46
C ALA A 125 -2.51 -21.18 -8.44
N ALA A 126 -3.15 -21.27 -7.26
CA ALA A 126 -4.56 -20.98 -7.06
C ALA A 126 -4.81 -20.34 -5.68
N PRO A 127 -5.98 -19.69 -5.49
CA PRO A 127 -6.38 -19.18 -4.19
C PRO A 127 -6.46 -20.29 -3.14
N ASN A 128 -6.24 -19.94 -1.88
CA ASN A 128 -6.39 -20.84 -0.72
C ASN A 128 -5.44 -22.05 -0.70
N GLN A 129 -4.30 -21.96 -1.39
CA GLN A 129 -3.23 -22.97 -1.28
C GLN A 129 -2.22 -22.61 -0.21
N LYS A 130 -1.81 -21.35 -0.14
CA LYS A 130 -0.78 -20.88 0.80
C LYS A 130 -1.22 -19.57 1.43
N TRP A 131 -1.42 -19.58 2.72
CA TRP A 131 -1.65 -18.38 3.52
C TRP A 131 -0.45 -18.06 4.39
N VAL A 132 -0.12 -16.81 4.48
CA VAL A 132 0.90 -16.30 5.41
C VAL A 132 0.24 -15.42 6.45
N ALA A 133 0.67 -15.56 7.69
CA ALA A 133 0.11 -14.80 8.80
C ALA A 133 1.22 -14.18 9.66
N ASP A 134 0.86 -13.07 10.26
CA ASP A 134 1.68 -12.38 11.24
C ASP A 134 0.80 -11.36 11.98
N PHE A 135 1.31 -10.78 13.06
CA PHE A 135 0.63 -9.71 13.75
C PHE A 135 1.55 -8.51 13.98
N THR A 136 0.96 -7.36 14.17
CA THR A 136 1.67 -6.13 14.47
C THR A 136 0.96 -5.36 15.57
N TYR A 137 1.56 -4.27 16.03
CA TYR A 137 0.99 -3.40 17.04
C TYR A 137 0.99 -1.93 16.58
N ILE A 138 -0.03 -1.21 16.99
CA ILE A 138 -0.27 0.19 16.66
C ILE A 138 -0.50 0.95 17.96
N TRP A 139 0.22 2.06 18.12
CA TRP A 139 0.09 2.89 19.31
C TRP A 139 -1.17 3.78 19.25
N THR A 140 -1.91 3.81 20.34
CA THR A 140 -3.02 4.76 20.60
C THR A 140 -2.81 5.40 21.96
N GLN A 141 -3.52 6.49 22.29
CA GLN A 141 -3.41 7.10 23.62
C GLN A 141 -3.97 6.19 24.72
N GLU A 142 -4.82 5.21 24.40
CA GLU A 142 -5.30 4.17 25.31
C GLU A 142 -4.32 2.99 25.45
N GLY A 143 -3.18 3.02 24.78
CA GLY A 143 -2.18 1.95 24.72
C GLY A 143 -2.19 1.17 23.41
N TRP A 144 -1.51 0.02 23.39
CA TRP A 144 -1.33 -0.78 22.18
C TRP A 144 -2.65 -1.39 21.67
N LEU A 145 -2.82 -1.38 20.36
CA LEU A 145 -3.76 -2.21 19.62
C LEU A 145 -2.96 -3.21 18.80
N PHE A 146 -3.19 -4.51 19.03
CA PHE A 146 -2.59 -5.59 18.27
C PHE A 146 -3.49 -5.98 17.11
N VAL A 147 -2.87 -6.21 15.95
CA VAL A 147 -3.57 -6.50 14.68
C VAL A 147 -2.94 -7.74 14.07
N ALA A 148 -3.67 -8.86 14.05
CA ALA A 148 -3.30 -10.07 13.34
C ALA A 148 -3.93 -10.07 11.94
N VAL A 149 -3.19 -10.59 10.96
CA VAL A 149 -3.61 -10.63 9.55
C VAL A 149 -3.23 -11.96 8.94
N VAL A 150 -4.13 -12.51 8.14
CA VAL A 150 -3.91 -13.67 7.27
C VAL A 150 -4.03 -13.22 5.82
N LEU A 151 -3.00 -13.50 5.01
CA LEU A 151 -2.89 -13.06 3.64
C LEU A 151 -2.71 -14.25 2.69
N ASP A 152 -3.49 -14.30 1.62
CA ASP A 152 -3.37 -15.31 0.57
C ASP A 152 -2.21 -14.96 -0.37
N LEU A 153 -1.26 -15.87 -0.54
CA LEU A 153 -0.08 -15.65 -1.39
C LEU A 153 -0.41 -15.56 -2.88
N TYR A 154 -1.49 -16.19 -3.33
CA TYR A 154 -1.92 -16.14 -4.72
C TYR A 154 -2.27 -14.73 -5.18
N SER A 155 -3.14 -14.07 -4.42
CA SER A 155 -3.70 -12.77 -4.78
C SER A 155 -3.18 -11.61 -3.93
N ARG A 156 -2.38 -11.89 -2.91
CA ARG A 156 -2.00 -10.90 -1.88
C ARG A 156 -3.20 -10.33 -1.14
N ARG A 157 -4.35 -10.98 -1.20
CA ARG A 157 -5.58 -10.56 -0.52
C ARG A 157 -5.49 -10.85 0.97
N VAL A 158 -5.85 -9.88 1.79
CA VAL A 158 -6.10 -10.13 3.21
C VAL A 158 -7.42 -10.89 3.31
N VAL A 159 -7.36 -12.14 3.74
CA VAL A 159 -8.51 -13.05 3.85
C VAL A 159 -9.08 -13.11 5.26
N GLY A 160 -8.26 -12.85 6.28
CA GLY A 160 -8.68 -12.77 7.67
C GLY A 160 -7.86 -11.76 8.45
N TRP A 161 -8.48 -11.19 9.48
CA TRP A 161 -7.81 -10.28 10.41
C TRP A 161 -8.57 -10.22 11.74
N ALA A 162 -7.84 -9.86 12.81
CA ALA A 162 -8.42 -9.61 14.12
C ALA A 162 -7.66 -8.48 14.81
N MET A 163 -8.33 -7.78 15.74
CA MET A 163 -7.76 -6.64 16.46
C MET A 163 -8.15 -6.69 17.93
N GLN A 164 -7.15 -6.74 18.82
CA GLN A 164 -7.37 -6.84 20.28
C GLN A 164 -6.43 -5.89 21.04
N ALA A 165 -6.79 -5.59 22.29
CA ALA A 165 -5.97 -4.78 23.19
C ALA A 165 -4.79 -5.58 23.78
N THR A 166 -4.80 -6.90 23.68
CA THR A 166 -3.82 -7.82 24.24
C THR A 166 -3.27 -8.76 23.16
N MET A 167 -2.02 -9.15 23.31
CA MET A 167 -1.31 -10.03 22.39
C MET A 167 -1.46 -11.48 22.86
N THR A 168 -2.58 -12.12 22.55
CA THR A 168 -2.92 -13.48 22.98
C THR A 168 -2.99 -14.45 21.81
N ALA A 169 -2.99 -15.76 22.07
CA ALA A 169 -3.26 -16.79 21.06
C ALA A 169 -4.65 -16.61 20.42
N GLN A 170 -5.62 -16.10 21.17
CA GLN A 170 -6.97 -15.79 20.65
C GLN A 170 -6.96 -14.79 19.50
N LEU A 171 -6.06 -13.78 19.52
CA LEU A 171 -5.92 -12.81 18.46
C LEU A 171 -5.63 -13.46 17.10
N VAL A 172 -4.64 -14.37 17.06
CA VAL A 172 -4.26 -15.05 15.80
C VAL A 172 -5.28 -16.12 15.40
N THR A 173 -5.92 -16.74 16.39
CA THR A 173 -7.01 -17.70 16.19
C THR A 173 -8.22 -17.03 15.54
N ASP A 174 -8.64 -15.87 16.04
CA ASP A 174 -9.79 -15.12 15.47
C ASP A 174 -9.51 -14.70 14.02
N ALA A 175 -8.29 -14.27 13.72
CA ALA A 175 -7.90 -13.94 12.34
C ALA A 175 -7.96 -15.15 11.41
N MET A 176 -7.50 -16.32 11.88
CA MET A 176 -7.55 -17.58 11.11
C MET A 176 -8.98 -18.04 10.90
N LEU A 177 -9.82 -18.04 11.93
CA LEU A 177 -11.22 -18.43 11.84
C LEU A 177 -12.01 -17.52 10.88
N MET A 178 -11.76 -16.20 10.90
CA MET A 178 -12.32 -15.27 9.92
C MET A 178 -11.90 -15.65 8.49
N ALA A 179 -10.63 -15.99 8.28
CA ALA A 179 -10.13 -16.39 6.96
C ALA A 179 -10.83 -17.65 6.45
N ILE A 180 -10.96 -18.68 7.28
CA ILE A 180 -11.68 -19.91 6.95
C ILE A 180 -13.16 -19.64 6.68
N TRP A 181 -13.81 -18.82 7.51
CA TRP A 181 -15.23 -18.48 7.31
C TRP A 181 -15.47 -17.76 5.97
N ARG A 182 -14.55 -16.88 5.57
CA ARG A 182 -14.68 -16.12 4.31
C ARG A 182 -14.34 -16.91 3.07
N ARG A 183 -13.42 -17.85 3.17
CA ARG A 183 -12.85 -18.56 2.00
C ARG A 183 -13.32 -19.99 1.86
N GLY A 184 -13.93 -20.54 2.89
CA GLY A 184 -14.23 -21.97 3.01
C GLY A 184 -13.00 -22.80 3.36
N PRO A 185 -13.22 -24.03 3.86
CA PRO A 185 -12.13 -24.97 4.12
C PRO A 185 -11.48 -25.43 2.80
N SER A 186 -10.16 -25.60 2.82
CA SER A 186 -9.39 -26.16 1.71
C SER A 186 -8.53 -27.31 2.20
N ALA A 187 -8.67 -28.49 1.60
CA ALA A 187 -8.00 -29.71 2.03
C ALA A 187 -6.46 -29.67 1.90
N SER A 188 -5.93 -28.71 1.16
CA SER A 188 -4.47 -28.59 0.91
C SER A 188 -3.90 -27.23 1.34
N LEU A 189 -4.55 -26.54 2.29
CA LEU A 189 -4.12 -25.25 2.73
C LEU A 189 -2.86 -25.36 3.58
N LEU A 190 -1.81 -24.63 3.20
CA LEU A 190 -0.62 -24.39 3.99
C LEU A 190 -0.75 -23.03 4.69
N HIS A 191 -0.67 -23.02 6.02
CA HIS A 191 -0.56 -21.80 6.84
C HIS A 191 0.89 -21.61 7.29
N HIS A 192 1.48 -20.46 6.99
CA HIS A 192 2.83 -20.12 7.40
C HIS A 192 2.86 -18.87 8.27
N SER A 193 3.59 -18.94 9.38
CA SER A 193 3.79 -17.82 10.32
C SER A 193 5.23 -17.77 10.83
N ASP A 194 5.54 -16.77 11.65
CA ASP A 194 6.74 -16.82 12.48
C ASP A 194 6.60 -17.83 13.62
N GLN A 195 7.67 -17.98 14.40
CA GLN A 195 7.68 -18.85 15.60
C GLN A 195 7.19 -18.12 16.86
N GLY A 196 6.32 -17.10 16.74
CA GLY A 196 5.76 -16.39 17.87
C GLY A 196 5.00 -17.32 18.82
N SER A 197 5.03 -17.02 20.13
CA SER A 197 4.37 -17.83 21.17
C SER A 197 2.85 -17.97 20.92
N GLN A 198 2.24 -17.04 20.20
CA GLN A 198 0.82 -17.08 19.82
C GLN A 198 0.55 -18.19 18.80
N TYR A 199 1.41 -18.31 17.78
CA TYR A 199 1.30 -19.32 16.73
C TYR A 199 1.73 -20.71 17.18
N SER A 200 2.69 -20.79 18.12
CA SER A 200 3.11 -22.06 18.74
C SER A 200 2.25 -22.47 19.93
N SER A 201 1.16 -21.75 20.25
CA SER A 201 0.26 -22.13 21.35
C SER A 201 -0.55 -23.38 21.02
N GLU A 202 -0.82 -24.21 22.05
CA GLU A 202 -1.69 -25.38 21.90
C GLU A 202 -3.07 -25.03 21.33
N GLN A 203 -3.64 -23.90 21.75
CA GLN A 203 -4.93 -23.41 21.26
C GLN A 203 -4.91 -23.22 19.73
N PHE A 204 -3.93 -22.54 19.21
CA PHE A 204 -3.82 -22.27 17.78
C PHE A 204 -3.52 -23.53 16.98
N GLN A 205 -2.58 -24.36 17.46
CA GLN A 205 -2.22 -25.61 16.80
C GLN A 205 -3.37 -26.61 16.75
N ARG A 206 -4.21 -26.68 17.81
CA ARG A 206 -5.45 -27.47 17.81
C ARG A 206 -6.40 -27.01 16.71
N VAL A 207 -6.64 -25.69 16.58
CA VAL A 207 -7.51 -25.15 15.55
C VAL A 207 -7.00 -25.49 14.14
N LEU A 208 -5.70 -25.37 13.86
CA LEU A 208 -5.16 -25.77 12.56
C LEU A 208 -5.38 -27.28 12.28
N THR A 209 -5.18 -28.12 13.29
CA THR A 209 -5.39 -29.58 13.19
C THR A 209 -6.86 -29.94 12.91
N GLU A 210 -7.79 -29.32 13.64
CA GLU A 210 -9.24 -29.53 13.47
C GLU A 210 -9.73 -29.07 12.08
N LEU A 211 -9.09 -28.03 11.52
CA LEU A 211 -9.40 -27.52 10.19
C LEU A 211 -8.66 -28.26 9.06
N GLY A 212 -7.79 -29.22 9.37
CA GLY A 212 -6.98 -29.94 8.40
C GLY A 212 -5.95 -29.07 7.68
N VAL A 213 -5.50 -27.97 8.31
CA VAL A 213 -4.57 -27.01 7.74
C VAL A 213 -3.13 -27.40 8.08
N SER A 214 -2.27 -27.51 7.06
CA SER A 214 -0.86 -27.79 7.26
C SER A 214 -0.15 -26.59 7.86
N CYS A 215 0.60 -26.79 8.95
CA CYS A 215 1.36 -25.75 9.64
C CYS A 215 2.79 -25.68 9.11
N SER A 216 3.27 -24.46 8.84
CA SER A 216 4.66 -24.15 8.50
C SER A 216 5.11 -22.94 9.31
N MET A 217 6.34 -22.96 9.82
CA MET A 217 6.90 -21.85 10.59
C MET A 217 8.26 -21.41 10.06
N SER A 218 8.51 -20.11 10.10
CA SER A 218 9.81 -19.52 9.75
C SER A 218 10.94 -20.13 10.57
N ARG A 219 12.13 -20.18 10.03
CA ARG A 219 13.33 -20.56 10.79
C ARG A 219 13.64 -19.50 11.86
N ALA A 220 14.14 -19.92 13.00
CA ALA A 220 14.49 -19.03 14.09
C ALA A 220 15.46 -17.92 13.64
N GLY A 221 15.10 -16.66 13.90
CA GLY A 221 15.93 -15.51 13.54
C GLY A 221 15.97 -15.17 12.06
N ASN A 222 15.22 -15.86 11.20
CA ASN A 222 15.22 -15.63 9.76
C ASN A 222 14.01 -14.76 9.33
N VAL A 223 14.24 -13.46 9.28
CA VAL A 223 13.24 -12.47 8.86
C VAL A 223 12.74 -12.63 7.41
N TRP A 224 13.55 -13.26 6.55
CA TRP A 224 13.20 -13.43 5.14
C TRP A 224 12.11 -14.49 4.90
N ASP A 225 11.91 -15.39 5.84
CA ASP A 225 10.95 -16.48 5.70
C ASP A 225 9.50 -15.98 5.76
N ASN A 226 9.23 -14.79 6.36
CA ASN A 226 7.93 -14.13 6.38
C ASN A 226 7.92 -12.73 5.72
N ALA A 227 8.79 -12.52 4.73
CA ALA A 227 9.01 -11.22 4.08
C ALA A 227 7.74 -10.59 3.46
N VAL A 228 6.74 -11.40 3.09
CA VAL A 228 5.47 -10.93 2.54
C VAL A 228 4.67 -10.18 3.59
N MET A 229 4.58 -10.73 4.81
CA MET A 229 3.88 -10.08 5.92
C MET A 229 4.60 -8.84 6.41
N GLU A 230 5.94 -8.88 6.48
CA GLU A 230 6.72 -7.67 6.79
C GLU A 230 6.47 -6.56 5.76
N SER A 231 6.42 -6.90 4.48
CA SER A 231 6.11 -5.95 3.40
C SER A 231 4.69 -5.39 3.53
N PHE A 232 3.70 -6.23 3.88
CA PHE A 232 2.33 -5.81 4.12
C PHE A 232 2.24 -4.82 5.28
N PHE A 233 2.74 -5.18 6.46
CA PHE A 233 2.66 -4.32 7.65
C PHE A 233 3.46 -3.03 7.50
N SER A 234 4.64 -3.09 6.90
CA SER A 234 5.42 -1.89 6.57
C SER A 234 4.60 -0.95 5.67
N THR A 235 3.91 -1.49 4.67
CA THR A 235 3.08 -0.72 3.75
C THR A 235 1.88 -0.11 4.47
N MET A 236 1.14 -0.90 5.25
CA MET A 236 -0.01 -0.45 6.04
C MET A 236 0.40 0.68 7.01
N LYS A 237 1.49 0.50 7.75
CA LYS A 237 1.98 1.52 8.68
C LYS A 237 2.37 2.82 7.98
N ILE A 238 3.05 2.75 6.85
CA ILE A 238 3.48 3.93 6.08
C ILE A 238 2.29 4.62 5.41
N GLU A 239 1.42 3.85 4.79
CA GLU A 239 0.31 4.40 4.00
C GLU A 239 -0.82 4.93 4.89
N ARG A 240 -1.00 4.39 6.12
CA ARG A 240 -2.11 4.74 7.00
C ARG A 240 -1.67 5.17 8.42
N CYS A 241 -1.08 4.27 9.20
CA CYS A 241 -0.93 4.46 10.63
C CYS A 241 0.02 5.60 11.03
N HIS A 242 1.16 5.77 10.33
CA HIS A 242 2.13 6.82 10.67
C HIS A 242 1.63 8.25 10.41
N ARG A 243 0.43 8.40 9.92
CA ARG A 243 -0.20 9.70 9.62
C ARG A 243 -1.22 10.11 10.65
N SER A 244 -1.71 9.14 11.38
CA SER A 244 -2.81 9.29 12.29
C SER A 244 -2.28 9.26 13.72
N GLN A 245 -2.76 10.17 14.54
CA GLN A 245 -2.64 10.08 15.98
C GLN A 245 -3.98 9.54 16.48
N TYR A 246 -3.99 8.28 16.90
CA TYR A 246 -5.20 7.64 17.40
C TYR A 246 -5.38 7.98 18.88
N HIS A 247 -6.50 8.61 19.23
CA HIS A 247 -6.86 8.87 20.63
C HIS A 247 -7.38 7.59 21.29
N THR A 248 -8.16 6.78 20.54
CA THR A 248 -8.73 5.54 21.07
C THR A 248 -8.35 4.35 20.21
N ARG A 249 -8.43 3.13 20.77
CA ARG A 249 -8.29 1.89 20.03
C ARG A 249 -9.38 1.73 18.96
N ASP A 250 -10.58 2.25 19.21
CA ASP A 250 -11.68 2.16 18.26
C ASP A 250 -11.46 3.03 17.02
N GLN A 251 -10.86 4.22 17.18
CA GLN A 251 -10.41 5.01 16.02
C GLN A 251 -9.40 4.24 15.17
N ALA A 252 -8.41 3.60 15.82
CA ALA A 252 -7.43 2.79 15.12
C ALA A 252 -8.06 1.58 14.43
N ARG A 253 -9.02 0.88 15.10
CA ARG A 253 -9.77 -0.25 14.50
C ARG A 253 -10.53 0.16 13.24
N ALA A 254 -11.27 1.27 13.32
CA ALA A 254 -12.05 1.77 12.18
C ALA A 254 -11.15 2.13 11.01
N ASP A 255 -10.01 2.79 11.25
CA ASP A 255 -9.07 3.20 10.20
C ASP A 255 -8.35 2.00 9.56
N ILE A 256 -7.96 1.00 10.35
CA ILE A 256 -7.34 -0.23 9.82
C ILE A 256 -8.35 -1.10 9.08
N PHE A 257 -9.57 -1.21 9.58
CA PHE A 257 -10.67 -1.87 8.88
C PHE A 257 -10.88 -1.26 7.49
N ASP A 258 -11.00 0.07 7.42
CA ASP A 258 -11.14 0.80 6.17
C ASP A 258 -9.95 0.57 5.23
N TYR A 259 -8.72 0.59 5.78
CA TYR A 259 -7.53 0.31 5.00
C TYR A 259 -7.56 -1.09 4.39
N ILE A 260 -7.88 -2.12 5.17
CA ILE A 260 -7.86 -3.52 4.70
C ILE A 260 -9.00 -3.77 3.69
N GLU A 261 -10.24 -3.45 4.08
CA GLU A 261 -11.41 -3.89 3.32
C GLU A 261 -11.69 -2.99 2.13
N ARG A 262 -11.65 -1.67 2.31
CA ARG A 262 -12.00 -0.73 1.24
C ARG A 262 -10.80 -0.38 0.35
N PHE A 263 -9.63 -0.17 0.93
CA PHE A 263 -8.48 0.30 0.15
C PHE A 263 -7.57 -0.84 -0.31
N TYR A 264 -6.99 -1.63 0.62
CA TYR A 264 -5.97 -2.62 0.29
C TYR A 264 -6.51 -3.73 -0.62
N ASN A 265 -7.61 -4.36 -0.24
CA ASN A 265 -8.19 -5.47 -0.98
C ASN A 265 -8.87 -5.04 -2.29
N LEU A 266 -9.62 -3.92 -2.28
CA LEU A 266 -10.47 -3.52 -3.40
C LEU A 266 -9.76 -2.61 -4.40
N THR A 267 -8.89 -1.71 -3.92
CA THR A 267 -8.43 -0.57 -4.74
C THR A 267 -6.92 -0.55 -4.94
N ARG A 268 -6.17 -0.99 -3.93
CA ARG A 268 -4.71 -0.82 -3.92
C ARG A 268 -4.03 -1.67 -4.98
N ARG A 269 -3.33 -1.02 -5.91
CA ARG A 269 -2.59 -1.70 -6.98
C ARG A 269 -1.30 -2.33 -6.47
N HIS A 270 -1.09 -3.59 -6.86
CA HIS A 270 0.09 -4.39 -6.53
C HIS A 270 0.94 -4.65 -7.77
N SER A 271 2.23 -4.29 -7.72
CA SER A 271 3.15 -4.53 -8.83
C SER A 271 3.35 -6.02 -9.13
N ALA A 272 3.31 -6.87 -8.09
CA ALA A 272 3.40 -8.33 -8.24
C ALA A 272 2.16 -8.95 -8.91
N LEU A 273 1.05 -8.23 -8.98
CA LEU A 273 -0.21 -8.65 -9.59
C LEU A 273 -0.48 -7.89 -10.91
N GLY A 274 0.54 -7.45 -11.62
CA GLY A 274 0.36 -6.68 -12.85
C GLY A 274 -0.34 -5.33 -12.62
N ASN A 275 -0.15 -4.70 -11.47
CA ASN A 275 -0.82 -3.45 -11.05
C ASN A 275 -2.36 -3.57 -10.88
N GLN A 276 -2.84 -4.75 -10.56
CA GLN A 276 -4.23 -4.98 -10.19
C GLN A 276 -4.40 -4.93 -8.67
N SER A 277 -5.65 -4.72 -8.20
CA SER A 277 -5.98 -4.95 -6.80
C SER A 277 -6.08 -6.45 -6.51
N PRO A 278 -5.95 -6.89 -5.25
CA PRO A 278 -6.12 -8.29 -4.89
C PRO A 278 -7.44 -8.91 -5.38
N ILE A 279 -8.54 -8.21 -5.21
CA ILE A 279 -9.88 -8.68 -5.62
C ILE A 279 -10.01 -8.70 -7.14
N ASP A 280 -9.56 -7.68 -7.85
CA ASP A 280 -9.64 -7.66 -9.31
C ASP A 280 -8.77 -8.75 -9.93
N PHE A 281 -7.60 -9.04 -9.35
CA PHE A 281 -6.75 -10.14 -9.78
C PHE A 281 -7.46 -11.49 -9.65
N GLU A 282 -8.13 -11.77 -8.51
CA GLU A 282 -8.91 -13.00 -8.34
C GLU A 282 -10.07 -13.09 -9.34
N ARG A 283 -10.81 -11.99 -9.53
CA ARG A 283 -11.95 -11.95 -10.47
C ARG A 283 -11.52 -12.24 -11.90
N MET A 284 -10.48 -11.61 -12.38
CA MET A 284 -9.98 -11.83 -13.75
C MET A 284 -9.50 -13.26 -13.96
N LYS A 285 -8.86 -13.87 -12.96
CA LYS A 285 -8.39 -15.25 -13.05
C LYS A 285 -9.48 -16.30 -12.88
N ALA A 286 -10.60 -15.95 -12.26
CA ALA A 286 -11.77 -16.85 -12.17
C ALA A 286 -12.58 -16.93 -13.48
N VAL A 287 -12.41 -15.98 -14.38
CA VAL A 287 -13.11 -15.89 -15.68
C VAL A 287 -12.26 -16.44 -16.84
N ALA A 288 -10.95 -16.58 -16.64
CA ALA A 288 -10.00 -17.12 -17.62
C ALA A 288 -9.82 -18.63 -17.48
#